data_4cca4e17a3bfd12f1778d19f4c69bcb0
#
_entry.id   4cca4e17a3bfd12f1778d19f4c69bcb0
#
_cell.length_a   1.000
_cell.length_b   1.000
_cell.length_c   1.000
_cell.angle_alpha   90.00
_cell.angle_beta   90.00
_cell.angle_gamma   90.00
#
_symmetry.space_group_name_H-M   'P 1'
#
loop_
_entity.id
_entity.type
_entity.pdbx_description
1 polymer ?
#
loop_
_entity_poly.entity_id
_entity_poly.type
_entity_poly.pdbx_seq_one_letter_code
_entity_poly.pdbx_strand_id
1 'polypeptide(L)'
;PGSDRYSRAADDLGKWMNEGVLTQDEKPAIYYYTQTYTEKDGSKHTRKGFIGLSRLVDFGKGIHPHERTLSGPKADRLQLMQACDANMSCIFTLYSDPALRVNKLLEGAIAGKAPDIDVTDDDGIVNKIWRVDDKQTLSGVIESMSDKSLFIADGHHRYETALNYRNMMREKAGNFTGEEPFNFIMMYFSNMDDEGMTIWPTHRVVHSLKSFDADSFLASCKEYFDLKEFA
;
A
#
# COMPACT_ATOMS: atom_id res chain seq x y z
N PRO A 1 -8.04 -28.60 -22.32
CA PRO A 1 -7.25 -27.93 -21.28
C PRO A 1 -7.91 -26.59 -21.06
N GLY A 2 -8.70 -26.47 -20.00
CA GLY A 2 -9.37 -25.20 -19.66
C GLY A 2 -8.35 -24.15 -19.23
N SER A 3 -8.55 -22.88 -19.59
CA SER A 3 -7.75 -21.78 -19.07
C SER A 3 -7.86 -21.75 -17.54
N ASP A 4 -6.75 -21.65 -16.85
CA ASP A 4 -6.75 -21.52 -15.41
C ASP A 4 -7.16 -20.08 -14.99
N ARG A 5 -7.29 -19.83 -13.68
CA ARG A 5 -7.71 -18.50 -13.18
C ARG A 5 -6.73 -17.38 -13.52
N TYR A 6 -5.46 -17.68 -13.69
CA TYR A 6 -4.42 -16.67 -13.98
C TYR A 6 -4.42 -16.28 -15.46
N SER A 7 -4.55 -17.27 -16.36
CA SER A 7 -4.69 -16.96 -17.78
C SER A 7 -5.98 -16.18 -18.08
N ARG A 8 -7.10 -16.52 -17.39
CA ARG A 8 -8.33 -15.71 -17.53
C ARG A 8 -8.14 -14.27 -17.04
N ALA A 9 -7.44 -14.08 -15.91
CA ALA A 9 -7.15 -12.72 -15.42
C ALA A 9 -6.29 -11.92 -16.41
N ALA A 10 -5.31 -12.55 -17.05
CA ALA A 10 -4.50 -11.93 -18.09
C ALA A 10 -5.32 -11.60 -19.34
N ASP A 11 -6.20 -12.52 -19.78
CA ASP A 11 -7.11 -12.29 -20.90
C ASP A 11 -8.08 -11.14 -20.62
N ASP A 12 -8.67 -11.09 -19.41
CA ASP A 12 -9.58 -10.00 -19.01
C ASP A 12 -8.85 -8.67 -18.93
N LEU A 13 -7.63 -8.62 -18.38
CA LEU A 13 -6.81 -7.41 -18.35
C LEU A 13 -6.52 -6.90 -19.78
N GLY A 14 -6.07 -7.81 -20.67
CA GLY A 14 -5.81 -7.48 -22.06
C GLY A 14 -7.06 -6.97 -22.79
N LYS A 15 -8.21 -7.60 -22.56
CA LYS A 15 -9.49 -7.18 -23.08
C LYS A 15 -9.87 -5.78 -22.62
N TRP A 16 -9.78 -5.48 -21.31
CA TRP A 16 -10.10 -4.17 -20.76
C TRP A 16 -9.20 -3.06 -21.30
N MET A 17 -7.92 -3.35 -21.52
CA MET A 17 -7.00 -2.40 -22.15
C MET A 17 -7.38 -2.15 -23.64
N ASN A 18 -7.70 -3.21 -24.39
CA ASN A 18 -8.08 -3.10 -25.80
C ASN A 18 -9.42 -2.39 -26.00
N GLU A 19 -10.36 -2.58 -25.07
CA GLU A 19 -11.68 -1.94 -25.11
C GLU A 19 -11.69 -0.51 -24.53
N GLY A 20 -10.55 -0.03 -24.00
CA GLY A 20 -10.43 1.29 -23.38
C GLY A 20 -11.11 1.41 -22.02
N VAL A 21 -11.46 0.28 -21.36
CA VAL A 21 -11.94 0.26 -19.98
C VAL A 21 -10.82 0.66 -19.04
N LEU A 22 -9.61 0.17 -19.32
CA LEU A 22 -8.37 0.60 -18.68
C LEU A 22 -7.52 1.33 -19.73
N THR A 23 -7.07 2.52 -19.38
CA THR A 23 -6.22 3.35 -20.24
C THR A 23 -4.95 3.72 -19.51
N GLN A 24 -3.86 3.85 -20.26
CA GLN A 24 -2.60 4.35 -19.73
C GLN A 24 -2.52 5.86 -19.89
N ASP A 25 -2.15 6.58 -18.83
CA ASP A 25 -1.91 8.01 -18.93
C ASP A 25 -0.71 8.30 -19.86
N GLU A 26 -0.82 9.37 -20.64
CA GLU A 26 0.19 9.76 -21.64
C GLU A 26 1.51 10.22 -21.02
N LYS A 27 1.47 10.74 -19.79
CA LYS A 27 2.62 11.29 -19.08
C LYS A 27 2.84 10.59 -17.75
N PRO A 28 4.11 10.43 -17.33
CA PRO A 28 4.40 10.00 -15.97
C PRO A 28 3.72 10.92 -14.95
N ALA A 29 3.05 10.31 -13.98
CA ALA A 29 2.32 11.02 -12.94
C ALA A 29 2.42 10.29 -11.61
N ILE A 30 2.13 11.00 -10.53
CA ILE A 30 1.71 10.44 -9.27
C ILE A 30 0.25 10.82 -9.01
N TYR A 31 -0.45 10.07 -8.19
CA TYR A 31 -1.86 10.28 -7.94
C TYR A 31 -2.04 10.65 -6.48
N TYR A 32 -2.36 11.92 -6.22
CA TYR A 32 -2.72 12.35 -4.88
C TYR A 32 -4.08 11.77 -4.53
N TYR A 33 -4.16 11.05 -3.42
CA TYR A 33 -5.33 10.29 -3.02
C TYR A 33 -5.74 10.62 -1.60
N THR A 34 -7.00 11.01 -1.42
CA THR A 34 -7.58 11.28 -0.11
C THR A 34 -8.79 10.39 0.15
N GLN A 35 -8.93 9.97 1.41
CA GLN A 35 -10.06 9.18 1.89
C GLN A 35 -10.64 9.87 3.11
N THR A 36 -11.87 10.39 2.98
CA THR A 36 -12.61 10.99 4.10
C THR A 36 -13.57 9.96 4.66
N TYR A 37 -13.41 9.64 5.93
CA TYR A 37 -14.22 8.67 6.66
C TYR A 37 -14.76 9.27 7.95
N THR A 38 -15.82 8.66 8.50
CA THR A 38 -16.45 9.08 9.75
C THR A 38 -16.23 7.99 10.79
N GLU A 39 -15.71 8.36 11.95
CA GLU A 39 -15.52 7.44 13.07
C GLU A 39 -16.83 7.18 13.81
N LYS A 40 -16.81 6.19 14.72
CA LYS A 40 -18.00 5.79 15.50
C LYS A 40 -18.57 6.90 16.38
N ASP A 41 -17.72 7.84 16.80
CA ASP A 41 -18.11 9.02 17.57
C ASP A 41 -18.68 10.17 16.72
N GLY A 42 -18.72 10.00 15.39
CA GLY A 42 -19.16 10.99 14.42
C GLY A 42 -18.10 11.97 13.95
N SER A 43 -16.87 11.87 14.44
CA SER A 43 -15.76 12.70 13.96
C SER A 43 -15.37 12.31 12.52
N LYS A 44 -15.01 13.33 11.71
CA LYS A 44 -14.57 13.13 10.33
C LYS A 44 -13.07 13.32 10.23
N HIS A 45 -12.43 12.34 9.60
CA HIS A 45 -11.00 12.34 9.33
C HIS A 45 -10.74 12.21 7.84
N THR A 46 -9.65 12.80 7.36
CA THR A 46 -9.23 12.65 5.97
C THR A 46 -7.80 12.15 5.93
N ARG A 47 -7.65 10.87 5.58
CA ARG A 47 -6.36 10.28 5.31
C ARG A 47 -5.87 10.75 3.95
N LYS A 48 -4.64 11.24 3.91
CA LYS A 48 -4.00 11.78 2.72
C LYS A 48 -2.78 10.95 2.35
N GLY A 49 -2.53 10.86 1.06
CA GLY A 49 -1.34 10.18 0.54
C GLY A 49 -1.26 10.29 -0.96
N PHE A 50 -0.34 9.56 -1.55
CA PHE A 50 -0.22 9.50 -2.99
C PHE A 50 0.14 8.09 -3.46
N ILE A 51 -0.26 7.77 -4.68
CA ILE A 51 0.10 6.53 -5.35
C ILE A 51 1.21 6.83 -6.36
N GLY A 52 2.25 6.02 -6.33
CA GLY A 52 3.38 6.12 -7.25
C GLY A 52 4.17 4.82 -7.29
N LEU A 53 5.22 4.80 -8.10
CA LEU A 53 6.13 3.68 -8.20
C LEU A 53 7.30 3.87 -7.24
N SER A 54 7.64 2.80 -6.53
CA SER A 54 8.86 2.71 -5.73
C SER A 54 9.79 1.65 -6.32
N ARG A 55 11.09 1.94 -6.32
CA ARG A 55 12.08 0.94 -6.67
C ARG A 55 12.11 -0.18 -5.63
N LEU A 56 12.07 -1.42 -6.09
CA LEU A 56 12.18 -2.59 -5.23
C LEU A 56 13.60 -2.72 -4.66
N VAL A 57 13.70 -2.69 -3.35
CA VAL A 57 14.94 -2.92 -2.60
C VAL A 57 14.72 -4.03 -1.58
N ASP A 58 15.79 -4.70 -1.17
CA ASP A 58 15.70 -5.72 -0.14
C ASP A 58 15.30 -5.08 1.20
N PHE A 59 14.62 -5.83 2.05
CA PHE A 59 14.24 -5.36 3.38
C PHE A 59 15.45 -4.86 4.19
N GLY A 60 15.23 -3.80 4.95
CA GLY A 60 16.27 -3.13 5.73
C GLY A 60 17.08 -2.08 4.94
N LYS A 61 16.87 -1.97 3.62
CA LYS A 61 17.47 -0.93 2.78
C LYS A 61 16.48 0.21 2.51
N GLY A 62 15.97 0.82 3.59
CA GLY A 62 14.97 1.90 3.51
C GLY A 62 13.52 1.44 3.48
N ILE A 63 13.25 0.14 3.34
CA ILE A 63 11.90 -0.44 3.43
C ILE A 63 11.86 -1.45 4.58
N HIS A 64 10.91 -1.26 5.49
CA HIS A 64 10.79 -1.99 6.74
C HIS A 64 9.46 -2.75 6.84
N PRO A 65 9.48 -4.10 6.91
CA PRO A 65 8.30 -4.89 7.22
C PRO A 65 8.06 -4.95 8.73
N HIS A 66 6.83 -5.24 9.16
CA HIS A 66 6.50 -5.51 10.55
C HIS A 66 5.88 -6.89 10.79
N GLU A 67 5.68 -7.68 9.72
CA GLU A 67 5.18 -9.06 9.85
C GLU A 67 5.94 -10.05 8.97
N ARG A 68 5.83 -11.34 9.33
CA ARG A 68 6.36 -12.44 8.53
C ARG A 68 5.27 -12.98 7.62
N THR A 69 5.63 -13.23 6.36
CA THR A 69 4.70 -13.72 5.35
C THR A 69 4.65 -15.24 5.28
N LEU A 70 3.50 -15.77 4.81
CA LEU A 70 3.30 -17.18 4.56
C LEU A 70 3.63 -17.55 3.10
N SER A 71 4.10 -18.77 2.85
CA SER A 71 4.53 -19.22 1.52
C SER A 71 3.37 -19.40 0.52
N GLY A 72 2.22 -19.92 0.96
CA GLY A 72 1.08 -20.20 0.10
C GLY A 72 0.54 -18.97 -0.64
N PRO A 73 0.13 -17.89 0.08
CA PRO A 73 -0.34 -16.65 -0.56
C PRO A 73 0.69 -16.00 -1.50
N LYS A 74 1.99 -16.16 -1.24
CA LYS A 74 3.04 -15.63 -2.13
C LYS A 74 3.09 -16.37 -3.46
N ALA A 75 2.95 -17.71 -3.45
CA ALA A 75 2.95 -18.50 -4.67
C ALA A 75 1.77 -18.14 -5.59
N ASP A 76 0.57 -17.98 -5.01
CA ASP A 76 -0.62 -17.55 -5.74
C ASP A 76 -0.46 -16.18 -6.41
N ARG A 77 0.01 -15.18 -5.65
CA ARG A 77 0.25 -13.84 -6.17
C ARG A 77 1.36 -13.79 -7.22
N LEU A 78 2.38 -14.63 -7.08
CA LEU A 78 3.46 -14.70 -8.07
C LEU A 78 2.94 -15.22 -9.41
N GLN A 79 2.08 -16.25 -9.41
CA GLN A 79 1.47 -16.77 -10.64
C GLN A 79 0.60 -15.73 -11.33
N LEU A 80 -0.19 -14.95 -10.55
CA LEU A 80 -0.99 -13.85 -11.10
C LEU A 80 -0.09 -12.78 -11.72
N MET A 81 0.96 -12.36 -11.02
CA MET A 81 1.90 -11.34 -11.51
C MET A 81 2.62 -11.80 -12.78
N GLN A 82 3.03 -13.09 -12.86
CA GLN A 82 3.64 -13.66 -14.05
C GLN A 82 2.70 -13.75 -15.25
N ALA A 83 1.41 -13.96 -15.00
CA ALA A 83 0.42 -14.03 -16.07
C ALA A 83 0.04 -12.66 -16.62
N CYS A 84 -0.04 -11.66 -15.77
CA CYS A 84 -0.53 -10.33 -16.12
C CYS A 84 0.58 -9.31 -16.37
N ASP A 85 1.81 -9.56 -15.96
CA ASP A 85 2.93 -8.60 -15.96
C ASP A 85 2.56 -7.22 -15.35
N ALA A 86 1.70 -7.23 -14.33
CA ALA A 86 1.11 -6.02 -13.77
C ALA A 86 1.02 -6.02 -12.23
N ASN A 87 1.09 -4.82 -11.65
CA ASN A 87 0.78 -4.58 -10.25
C ASN A 87 -0.73 -4.35 -10.11
N MET A 88 -1.46 -5.28 -9.49
CA MET A 88 -2.93 -5.24 -9.39
C MET A 88 -3.43 -4.39 -8.22
N SER A 89 -2.60 -4.10 -7.23
CA SER A 89 -2.96 -3.28 -6.08
C SER A 89 -1.72 -2.67 -5.42
N CYS A 90 -1.91 -1.50 -4.79
CA CYS A 90 -0.85 -0.79 -4.08
C CYS A 90 -0.39 -1.55 -2.84
N ILE A 91 0.89 -1.42 -2.51
CA ILE A 91 1.39 -1.66 -1.15
C ILE A 91 1.07 -0.41 -0.33
N PHE A 92 0.47 -0.56 0.82
CA PHE A 92 0.25 0.56 1.73
C PHE A 92 1.50 0.77 2.58
N THR A 93 2.10 1.96 2.45
CA THR A 93 3.33 2.34 3.16
C THR A 93 3.16 3.63 3.91
N LEU A 94 3.85 3.70 5.05
CA LEU A 94 3.94 4.87 5.89
C LEU A 94 5.36 5.45 5.84
N TYR A 95 5.46 6.78 5.89
CA TYR A 95 6.71 7.50 6.08
C TYR A 95 6.52 8.61 7.10
N SER A 96 7.61 9.10 7.70
CA SER A 96 7.56 10.24 8.60
C SER A 96 8.01 11.52 7.90
N ASP A 97 7.18 12.54 7.95
CA ASP A 97 7.47 13.91 7.51
C ASP A 97 6.72 14.92 8.38
N PRO A 98 7.23 15.21 9.61
CA PRO A 98 6.57 16.14 10.54
C PRO A 98 6.39 17.56 10.00
N ALA A 99 7.22 17.94 9.01
CA ALA A 99 7.10 19.23 8.34
C ALA A 99 6.01 19.28 7.27
N LEU A 100 5.38 18.12 6.96
CA LEU A 100 4.34 17.95 5.94
C LEU A 100 4.77 18.50 4.56
N ARG A 101 6.05 18.33 4.18
CA ARG A 101 6.59 18.89 2.93
C ARG A 101 5.93 18.27 1.71
N VAL A 102 5.82 16.95 1.71
CA VAL A 102 5.18 16.20 0.62
C VAL A 102 3.69 16.57 0.52
N ASN A 103 2.99 16.61 1.66
CA ASN A 103 1.58 17.01 1.69
C ASN A 103 1.38 18.40 1.09
N LYS A 104 2.20 19.39 1.51
CA LYS A 104 2.13 20.79 1.02
C LYS A 104 2.39 20.91 -0.48
N LEU A 105 3.36 20.15 -1.00
CA LEU A 105 3.66 20.11 -2.45
C LEU A 105 2.47 19.59 -3.24
N LEU A 106 1.87 18.48 -2.80
CA LEU A 106 0.76 17.85 -3.49
C LEU A 106 -0.52 18.68 -3.37
N GLU A 107 -0.84 19.17 -2.18
CA GLU A 107 -1.98 20.07 -1.96
C GLU A 107 -1.86 21.38 -2.77
N GLY A 108 -0.66 21.92 -2.87
CA GLY A 108 -0.38 23.07 -3.73
C GLY A 108 -0.63 22.79 -5.22
N ALA A 109 -0.21 21.62 -5.68
CA ALA A 109 -0.37 21.21 -7.08
C ALA A 109 -1.83 21.01 -7.50
N ILE A 110 -2.72 20.62 -6.55
CA ILE A 110 -4.14 20.38 -6.81
C ILE A 110 -5.04 21.56 -6.40
N ALA A 111 -4.47 22.63 -5.82
CA ALA A 111 -5.25 23.76 -5.34
C ALA A 111 -6.16 24.35 -6.45
N GLY A 112 -7.45 24.42 -6.16
CA GLY A 112 -8.46 24.92 -7.09
C GLY A 112 -8.84 23.96 -8.23
N LYS A 113 -8.30 22.72 -8.26
CA LYS A 113 -8.64 21.70 -9.26
C LYS A 113 -9.71 20.76 -8.73
N ALA A 114 -10.66 20.41 -9.58
CA ALA A 114 -11.56 19.30 -9.30
C ALA A 114 -10.78 17.96 -9.30
N PRO A 115 -11.16 16.97 -8.49
CA PRO A 115 -10.58 15.64 -8.57
C PRO A 115 -10.90 14.97 -9.91
N ASP A 116 -9.98 14.17 -10.41
CA ASP A 116 -10.20 13.32 -11.58
C ASP A 116 -11.16 12.16 -11.25
N ILE A 117 -11.14 11.70 -9.98
CA ILE A 117 -12.07 10.70 -9.44
C ILE A 117 -12.63 11.24 -8.11
N ASP A 118 -13.96 11.20 -7.97
CA ASP A 118 -14.70 11.54 -6.75
C ASP A 118 -15.82 10.51 -6.56
N VAL A 119 -15.60 9.56 -5.64
CA VAL A 119 -16.49 8.41 -5.44
C VAL A 119 -16.69 8.19 -3.94
N THR A 120 -17.92 7.97 -3.54
CA THR A 120 -18.25 7.44 -2.21
C THR A 120 -18.48 5.95 -2.33
N ASP A 121 -17.75 5.15 -1.55
CA ASP A 121 -17.89 3.70 -1.55
C ASP A 121 -19.07 3.22 -0.67
N ASP A 122 -19.31 1.90 -0.64
CA ASP A 122 -20.41 1.29 0.09
C ASP A 122 -20.30 1.47 1.63
N ASP A 123 -19.11 1.75 2.13
CA ASP A 123 -18.85 2.05 3.55
C ASP A 123 -19.03 3.54 3.88
N GLY A 124 -19.40 4.36 2.89
CA GLY A 124 -19.61 5.80 3.03
C GLY A 124 -18.30 6.60 3.05
N ILE A 125 -17.18 6.00 2.68
CA ILE A 125 -15.89 6.68 2.58
C ILE A 125 -15.83 7.46 1.28
N VAL A 126 -15.53 8.75 1.37
CA VAL A 126 -15.36 9.62 0.19
C VAL A 126 -13.92 9.50 -0.31
N ASN A 127 -13.76 8.95 -1.49
CA ASN A 127 -12.48 8.72 -2.15
C ASN A 127 -12.27 9.75 -3.26
N LYS A 128 -11.17 10.52 -3.19
CA LYS A 128 -10.82 11.51 -4.22
C LYS A 128 -9.40 11.30 -4.72
N ILE A 129 -9.23 11.35 -6.04
CA ILE A 129 -7.92 11.21 -6.68
C ILE A 129 -7.70 12.37 -7.63
N TRP A 130 -6.49 12.92 -7.60
CA TRP A 130 -5.99 13.91 -8.56
C TRP A 130 -4.72 13.41 -9.20
N ARG A 131 -4.63 13.51 -10.51
CA ARG A 131 -3.41 13.27 -11.24
C ARG A 131 -2.48 14.48 -11.14
N VAL A 132 -1.24 14.24 -10.73
CA VAL A 132 -0.19 15.25 -10.64
C VAL A 132 0.94 14.86 -11.58
N ASP A 133 1.11 15.63 -12.68
CA ASP A 133 2.08 15.36 -13.75
C ASP A 133 3.02 16.54 -14.01
N ASP A 134 2.96 17.62 -13.23
CA ASP A 134 3.90 18.71 -13.39
C ASP A 134 5.29 18.36 -12.84
N LYS A 135 6.31 18.65 -13.64
CA LYS A 135 7.68 18.22 -13.35
C LYS A 135 8.26 18.81 -12.06
N GLN A 136 7.85 20.02 -11.68
CA GLN A 136 8.37 20.68 -10.50
C GLN A 136 7.86 19.97 -9.23
N THR A 137 6.56 19.70 -9.15
CA THR A 137 5.97 18.95 -8.04
C THR A 137 6.53 17.53 -7.96
N LEU A 138 6.61 16.82 -9.11
CA LEU A 138 7.19 15.47 -9.15
C LEU A 138 8.63 15.45 -8.61
N SER A 139 9.47 16.36 -9.07
CA SER A 139 10.87 16.46 -8.59
C SER A 139 10.93 16.79 -7.09
N GLY A 140 10.09 17.72 -6.62
CA GLY A 140 10.03 18.09 -5.20
C GLY A 140 9.57 16.95 -4.30
N VAL A 141 8.59 16.13 -4.75
CA VAL A 141 8.16 14.93 -4.02
C VAL A 141 9.27 13.88 -3.99
N ILE A 142 9.93 13.60 -5.14
CA ILE A 142 11.04 12.65 -5.21
C ILE A 142 12.16 13.07 -4.28
N GLU A 143 12.58 14.34 -4.31
CA GLU A 143 13.61 14.88 -3.42
C GLU A 143 13.23 14.75 -1.96
N SER A 144 11.98 15.12 -1.61
CA SER A 144 11.47 15.05 -0.23
C SER A 144 11.35 13.62 0.30
N MET A 145 11.22 12.63 -0.59
CA MET A 145 11.11 11.21 -0.23
C MET A 145 12.47 10.47 -0.24
N SER A 146 13.52 11.06 -0.80
CA SER A 146 14.78 10.37 -1.09
C SER A 146 15.53 9.84 0.14
N ASP A 147 15.36 10.49 1.28
CA ASP A 147 16.00 10.15 2.56
C ASP A 147 15.08 9.42 3.55
N LYS A 148 13.83 9.18 3.16
CA LYS A 148 12.83 8.63 4.07
C LYS A 148 12.82 7.10 4.09
N SER A 149 12.69 6.57 5.29
CA SER A 149 12.36 5.16 5.50
C SER A 149 10.88 4.94 5.26
N LEU A 150 10.55 3.84 4.59
CA LEU A 150 9.19 3.38 4.34
C LEU A 150 8.86 2.19 5.23
N PHE A 151 7.72 2.24 5.89
CA PHE A 151 7.21 1.16 6.73
C PHE A 151 5.99 0.55 6.05
N ILE A 152 6.03 -0.74 5.72
CA ILE A 152 4.90 -1.40 5.10
C ILE A 152 3.80 -1.55 6.15
N ALA A 153 2.67 -0.87 5.95
CA ALA A 153 1.49 -1.00 6.79
C ALA A 153 0.60 -2.19 6.35
N ASP A 154 0.47 -2.40 5.05
CA ASP A 154 -0.21 -3.55 4.45
C ASP A 154 0.44 -3.96 3.13
N GLY A 155 0.35 -5.25 2.80
CA GLY A 155 0.85 -5.78 1.53
C GLY A 155 2.22 -6.42 1.59
N HIS A 156 2.68 -6.90 2.73
CA HIS A 156 3.96 -7.62 2.88
C HIS A 156 4.12 -8.77 1.88
N HIS A 157 3.07 -9.60 1.70
CA HIS A 157 3.06 -10.68 0.70
C HIS A 157 3.24 -10.14 -0.73
N ARG A 158 2.62 -9.01 -1.06
CA ARG A 158 2.75 -8.35 -2.38
C ARG A 158 4.17 -7.85 -2.61
N TYR A 159 4.78 -7.22 -1.60
CA TYR A 159 6.15 -6.74 -1.69
C TYR A 159 7.15 -7.87 -1.89
N GLU A 160 7.09 -8.93 -1.07
CA GLU A 160 7.97 -10.09 -1.22
C GLU A 160 7.75 -10.81 -2.56
N THR A 161 6.49 -10.91 -3.02
CA THR A 161 6.19 -11.46 -4.35
C THR A 161 6.85 -10.63 -5.44
N ALA A 162 6.77 -9.30 -5.36
CA ALA A 162 7.41 -8.41 -6.32
C ALA A 162 8.94 -8.53 -6.29
N LEU A 163 9.55 -8.69 -5.12
CA LEU A 163 11.00 -8.99 -5.00
C LEU A 163 11.35 -10.30 -5.71
N ASN A 164 10.57 -11.35 -5.50
CA ASN A 164 10.79 -12.64 -6.16
C ASN A 164 10.64 -12.52 -7.68
N TYR A 165 9.57 -11.86 -8.13
CA TYR A 165 9.35 -11.59 -9.55
C TYR A 165 10.50 -10.79 -10.18
N ARG A 166 10.94 -9.70 -9.53
CA ARG A 166 12.11 -8.91 -9.95
C ARG A 166 13.34 -9.81 -10.14
N ASN A 167 13.63 -10.66 -9.15
CA ASN A 167 14.82 -11.51 -9.18
C ASN A 167 14.76 -12.53 -10.33
N MET A 168 13.60 -13.15 -10.54
CA MET A 168 13.36 -14.06 -11.67
C MET A 168 13.53 -13.34 -13.02
N MET A 169 12.99 -12.13 -13.15
CA MET A 169 13.09 -11.35 -14.39
C MET A 169 14.50 -10.88 -14.66
N ARG A 170 15.27 -10.50 -13.63
CA ARG A 170 16.70 -10.17 -13.76
C ARG A 170 17.54 -11.37 -14.21
N GLU A 171 17.29 -12.53 -13.62
CA GLU A 171 17.94 -13.79 -14.01
C GLU A 171 17.63 -14.14 -15.47
N LYS A 172 16.36 -14.04 -15.87
CA LYS A 172 15.91 -14.29 -17.25
C LYS A 172 16.49 -13.30 -18.26
N ALA A 173 16.61 -12.02 -17.90
CA ALA A 173 17.14 -10.98 -18.77
C ALA A 173 18.67 -11.08 -18.94
N GLY A 174 19.41 -11.59 -17.95
CA GLY A 174 20.85 -11.64 -17.90
C GLY A 174 21.51 -10.27 -17.72
N ASN A 175 21.24 -9.34 -18.63
CA ASN A 175 21.65 -7.94 -18.52
C ASN A 175 20.44 -7.03 -18.30
N PHE A 176 20.54 -6.10 -17.35
CA PHE A 176 19.49 -5.12 -17.04
C PHE A 176 20.12 -3.80 -16.59
N THR A 177 19.40 -2.71 -16.83
CA THR A 177 19.83 -1.34 -16.47
C THR A 177 19.40 -0.95 -15.06
N GLY A 178 18.36 -1.59 -14.55
CA GLY A 178 17.68 -1.25 -13.31
C GLY A 178 16.45 -0.35 -13.51
N GLU A 179 16.19 0.11 -14.74
CA GLU A 179 15.02 0.94 -15.07
C GLU A 179 13.87 0.15 -15.69
N GLU A 180 14.03 -1.16 -15.85
CA GLU A 180 12.97 -2.02 -16.36
C GLU A 180 11.79 -2.07 -15.38
N PRO A 181 10.53 -2.15 -15.88
CA PRO A 181 9.32 -2.10 -15.06
C PRO A 181 9.28 -3.08 -13.89
N PHE A 182 9.85 -4.27 -14.06
CA PHE A 182 9.93 -5.29 -13.00
C PHE A 182 10.80 -4.88 -11.79
N ASN A 183 11.56 -3.78 -11.88
CA ASN A 183 12.32 -3.24 -10.76
C ASN A 183 11.49 -2.30 -9.87
N PHE A 184 10.22 -2.09 -10.17
CA PHE A 184 9.36 -1.15 -9.46
C PHE A 184 8.08 -1.84 -8.97
N ILE A 185 7.50 -1.25 -7.92
CA ILE A 185 6.23 -1.68 -7.33
C ILE A 185 5.35 -0.47 -7.06
N MET A 186 4.05 -0.62 -7.31
CA MET A 186 3.06 0.41 -7.03
C MET A 186 2.78 0.48 -5.53
N MET A 187 2.93 1.67 -4.95
CA MET A 187 2.70 1.92 -3.53
C MET A 187 1.75 3.10 -3.32
N TYR A 188 0.95 3.01 -2.26
CA TYR A 188 0.29 4.13 -1.63
C TYR A 188 1.14 4.59 -0.45
N PHE A 189 1.56 5.84 -0.48
CA PHE A 189 2.40 6.47 0.52
C PHE A 189 1.55 7.40 1.37
N SER A 190 1.53 7.21 2.69
CA SER A 190 0.84 8.10 3.61
C SER A 190 1.78 8.57 4.70
N ASN A 191 1.70 9.86 5.02
CA ASN A 191 2.52 10.43 6.08
C ASN A 191 1.93 10.07 7.45
N MET A 192 2.72 9.39 8.30
CA MET A 192 2.26 8.99 9.63
C MET A 192 2.13 10.16 10.62
N ASP A 193 2.69 11.31 10.28
CA ASP A 193 2.60 12.54 11.08
C ASP A 193 1.41 13.42 10.68
N ASP A 194 0.59 12.99 9.69
CA ASP A 194 -0.65 13.68 9.29
C ASP A 194 -1.79 13.31 10.23
N GLU A 195 -2.59 14.29 10.64
CA GLU A 195 -3.71 14.14 11.59
C GLU A 195 -4.83 13.20 11.09
N GLY A 196 -4.89 12.95 9.80
CA GLY A 196 -5.87 12.05 9.19
C GLY A 196 -5.56 10.55 9.32
N MET A 197 -4.47 10.20 10.04
CA MET A 197 -4.07 8.81 10.25
C MET A 197 -4.55 8.29 11.60
N THR A 198 -5.51 7.36 11.59
CA THR A 198 -5.94 6.65 12.81
C THR A 198 -5.37 5.23 12.82
N ILE A 199 -4.72 4.86 13.92
CA ILE A 199 -4.21 3.51 14.15
C ILE A 199 -5.10 2.83 15.18
N TRP A 200 -5.84 1.82 14.74
CA TRP A 200 -6.69 1.03 15.61
C TRP A 200 -5.91 -0.13 16.24
N PRO A 201 -6.12 -0.42 17.55
CA PRO A 201 -5.53 -1.59 18.17
C PRO A 201 -6.12 -2.86 17.57
N THR A 202 -5.26 -3.84 17.27
CA THR A 202 -5.70 -5.15 16.82
C THR A 202 -5.96 -6.05 18.01
N HIS A 203 -7.22 -6.17 18.41
CA HIS A 203 -7.62 -7.07 19.48
C HIS A 203 -7.52 -8.54 19.07
N ARG A 204 -7.21 -9.40 20.02
CA ARG A 204 -7.17 -10.86 19.86
C ARG A 204 -8.24 -11.49 20.73
N VAL A 205 -9.02 -12.38 20.14
CA VAL A 205 -9.97 -13.21 20.88
C VAL A 205 -9.45 -14.64 20.88
N VAL A 206 -9.16 -15.15 22.06
CA VAL A 206 -8.80 -16.55 22.26
C VAL A 206 -10.05 -17.32 22.64
N HIS A 207 -10.42 -18.36 21.87
CA HIS A 207 -11.64 -19.12 22.06
C HIS A 207 -11.39 -20.62 21.98
N SER A 208 -12.42 -21.42 22.31
CA SER A 208 -12.37 -22.89 22.22
C SER A 208 -11.30 -23.54 23.10
N LEU A 209 -10.95 -22.90 24.22
CA LEU A 209 -10.05 -23.49 25.21
C LEU A 209 -10.75 -24.63 25.94
N LYS A 210 -10.03 -25.73 26.20
CA LYS A 210 -10.57 -26.89 26.97
C LYS A 210 -10.85 -26.53 28.43
N SER A 211 -10.04 -25.65 28.99
CA SER A 211 -10.21 -25.07 30.32
C SER A 211 -9.65 -23.66 30.30
N PHE A 212 -10.28 -22.77 31.01
CA PHE A 212 -9.81 -21.42 31.21
C PHE A 212 -10.08 -20.98 32.66
N ASP A 213 -9.07 -20.57 33.36
CA ASP A 213 -9.14 -19.95 34.68
C ASP A 213 -8.58 -18.54 34.59
N ALA A 214 -9.42 -17.55 34.86
CA ALA A 214 -9.08 -16.14 34.67
C ALA A 214 -7.96 -15.68 35.61
N ASP A 215 -7.97 -16.14 36.87
CA ASP A 215 -7.01 -15.71 37.86
C ASP A 215 -5.60 -16.24 37.53
N SER A 216 -5.50 -17.51 37.16
CA SER A 216 -4.25 -18.12 36.67
C SER A 216 -3.74 -17.46 35.41
N PHE A 217 -4.63 -17.11 34.49
CA PHE A 217 -4.26 -16.40 33.27
C PHE A 217 -3.70 -15.00 33.59
N LEU A 218 -4.42 -14.23 34.42
CA LEU A 218 -3.95 -12.89 34.83
C LEU A 218 -2.66 -12.94 35.62
N ALA A 219 -2.48 -13.96 36.49
CA ALA A 219 -1.24 -14.15 37.19
C ALA A 219 -0.05 -14.38 36.24
N SER A 220 -0.25 -15.23 35.20
CA SER A 220 0.78 -15.48 34.21
C SER A 220 1.06 -14.23 33.33
N CYS A 221 0.03 -13.44 33.02
CA CYS A 221 0.21 -12.20 32.27
C CYS A 221 1.07 -11.16 32.98
N LYS A 222 1.06 -11.14 34.35
CA LYS A 222 1.88 -10.20 35.15
C LYS A 222 3.38 -10.37 34.96
N GLU A 223 3.83 -11.53 34.48
CA GLU A 223 5.26 -11.74 34.17
C GLU A 223 5.71 -10.92 32.96
N TYR A 224 4.76 -10.50 32.07
CA TYR A 224 5.05 -9.89 30.78
C TYR A 224 4.43 -8.52 30.59
N PHE A 225 3.39 -8.16 31.40
CA PHE A 225 2.56 -6.98 31.23
C PHE A 225 2.21 -6.31 32.56
N ASP A 226 2.09 -5.00 32.56
CA ASP A 226 1.44 -4.24 33.60
C ASP A 226 -0.07 -4.31 33.42
N LEU A 227 -0.76 -4.98 34.35
CA LEU A 227 -2.20 -5.14 34.28
C LEU A 227 -2.91 -4.01 35.03
N LYS A 228 -3.87 -3.36 34.36
CA LYS A 228 -4.75 -2.35 34.96
C LYS A 228 -6.19 -2.77 34.77
N GLU A 229 -6.98 -2.70 35.83
CA GLU A 229 -8.42 -2.82 35.73
C GLU A 229 -9.00 -1.59 35.02
N PHE A 230 -9.87 -1.86 34.06
CA PHE A 230 -10.73 -0.85 33.43
C PHE A 230 -12.11 -0.94 34.07
N ALA A 231 -12.55 0.16 34.68
CA ALA A 231 -13.91 0.29 35.21
C ALA A 231 -14.89 0.65 34.09
#